data_5196c26dad81c7c428cb04f10f071d80
#
_entry.id   5196c26dad81c7c428cb04f10f071d80
#
_cell.length_a   1.000
_cell.length_b   1.000
_cell.length_c   1.000
_cell.angle_alpha   90.00
_cell.angle_beta   90.00
_cell.angle_gamma   90.00
#
_symmetry.space_group_name_H-M   'P 1'
#
loop_
_entity.id
_entity.type
_entity.pdbx_description
1 polymer ?
#
loop_
_entity_poly.entity_id
_entity_poly.type
_entity_poly.pdbx_seq_one_letter_code
_entity_poly.pdbx_strand_id
1 'polypeptide(L)' 'MKLWEAMKALEEGKKVRRVDWELYEYIYIDSYNKVINNYGSKADNKILDNIYAKWEIYKDKGDIILSFDYLPVI' A
#
# COMPACT_ATOMS: atom_id res chain seq x y z
N MET A 1 5.49 8.06 -5.16
CA MET A 1 5.17 7.84 -6.59
C MET A 1 3.82 8.43 -6.95
N LYS A 2 3.60 8.61 -8.22
CA LYS A 2 2.37 9.20 -8.71
C LYS A 2 1.26 8.15 -8.77
N LEU A 3 0.02 8.61 -8.94
CA LEU A 3 -1.15 7.74 -8.99
C LEU A 3 -1.00 6.61 -10.02
N TRP A 4 -0.56 6.92 -11.23
CA TRP A 4 -0.46 5.89 -12.27
C TRP A 4 0.58 4.82 -11.91
N GLU A 5 1.62 5.20 -11.19
CA GLU A 5 2.63 4.24 -10.70
C GLU A 5 2.05 3.35 -9.61
N ALA A 6 1.22 3.93 -8.74
CA ALA A 6 0.52 3.15 -7.72
C ALA A 6 -0.45 2.16 -8.35
N MET A 7 -1.16 2.58 -9.40
CA MET A 7 -2.08 1.69 -10.10
C MET A 7 -1.35 0.53 -10.76
N LYS A 8 -0.19 0.81 -11.33
CA LYS A 8 0.65 -0.23 -11.93
C LYS A 8 1.13 -1.22 -10.85
N ALA A 9 1.54 -0.71 -9.70
CA ALA A 9 1.97 -1.55 -8.60
C ALA A 9 0.83 -2.45 -8.11
N LEU A 10 -0.40 -1.91 -8.04
CA LEU A 10 -1.57 -2.69 -7.68
C LEU A 10 -1.79 -3.84 -8.67
N GLU A 11 -1.65 -3.57 -9.97
CA GLU A 11 -1.80 -4.60 -10.99
C GLU A 11 -0.74 -5.69 -10.86
N GLU A 12 0.42 -5.35 -10.31
CA GLU A 12 1.50 -6.29 -10.06
C GLU A 12 1.32 -7.07 -8.75
N GLY A 13 0.22 -6.86 -8.05
CA GLY A 13 -0.09 -7.57 -6.83
C GLY A 13 0.52 -6.96 -5.58
N LYS A 14 0.99 -5.74 -5.66
CA LYS A 14 1.58 -5.06 -4.51
C LYS A 14 0.54 -4.29 -3.72
N LYS A 15 0.82 -4.05 -2.45
CA LYS A 15 0.02 -3.17 -1.61
C LYS A 15 0.59 -1.77 -1.70
N VAL A 16 -0.28 -0.77 -1.83
CA VAL A 16 0.15 0.62 -1.91
C VAL A 16 -0.63 1.45 -0.89
N ARG A 17 -0.08 2.59 -0.52
CA ARG A 17 -0.73 3.52 0.40
C ARG A 17 -0.40 4.95 -0.01
N ARG A 18 -1.28 5.87 0.37
CA ARG A 18 -0.97 7.29 0.22
C ARG A 18 -0.07 7.72 1.38
N VAL A 19 0.86 8.61 1.10
CA VAL A 19 1.80 9.06 2.13
C VAL A 19 1.10 9.82 3.26
N ASP A 20 -0.08 10.38 3.00
CA ASP A 20 -0.85 11.12 3.99
C ASP A 20 -1.82 10.23 4.80
N TRP A 21 -1.84 8.92 4.55
CA TRP A 21 -2.64 7.98 5.34
C TRP A 21 -1.88 7.54 6.59
N GLU A 22 -2.60 6.89 7.49
CA GLU A 22 -1.96 6.24 8.63
C GLU A 22 -1.03 5.14 8.16
N LEU A 23 0.02 4.87 8.93
CA LEU A 23 1.06 3.92 8.52
C LEU A 23 0.56 2.52 8.26
N TYR A 24 -0.55 2.12 8.89
CA TYR A 24 -1.11 0.79 8.74
C TYR A 24 -2.13 0.69 7.59
N GLU A 25 -2.49 1.80 6.99
CA GLU A 25 -3.49 1.80 5.94
C GLU A 25 -2.86 1.50 4.58
N TYR A 26 -3.53 0.65 3.82
CA TYR A 26 -3.10 0.31 2.47
C TYR A 26 -4.29 -0.18 1.66
N ILE A 27 -4.10 -0.28 0.34
CA ILE A 27 -5.05 -0.90 -0.56
C ILE A 27 -4.31 -1.93 -1.42
N TYR A 28 -5.07 -2.89 -1.93
CA TYR A 28 -4.54 -3.94 -2.81
C TYR A 28 -5.67 -4.44 -3.71
N ILE A 29 -5.33 -5.20 -4.73
CA ILE A 29 -6.32 -5.82 -5.60
C ILE A 29 -6.48 -7.27 -5.17
N ASP A 30 -7.72 -7.68 -4.86
CA ASP A 30 -8.01 -9.03 -4.40
C ASP A 30 -8.15 -10.00 -5.58
N SER A 31 -8.47 -11.26 -5.26
CA SER A 31 -8.61 -12.31 -6.27
C SER A 31 -9.79 -12.09 -7.22
N TYR A 32 -10.72 -11.22 -6.87
CA TYR A 32 -11.85 -10.85 -7.71
C TYR A 32 -11.59 -9.59 -8.52
N ASN A 33 -10.34 -9.14 -8.54
CA ASN A 33 -9.90 -7.95 -9.27
C ASN A 33 -10.55 -6.66 -8.77
N LYS A 34 -10.78 -6.59 -7.46
CA LYS A 34 -11.37 -5.41 -6.81
C LYS A 34 -10.37 -4.76 -5.89
N VAL A 35 -10.42 -3.43 -5.81
CA VAL A 35 -9.55 -2.66 -4.91
C VAL A 35 -10.14 -2.70 -3.52
N ILE A 36 -9.38 -3.23 -2.57
CA ILE A 36 -9.80 -3.49 -1.20
C ILE A 36 -8.80 -2.82 -0.25
N ASN A 37 -9.29 -2.26 0.85
CA ASN A 37 -8.42 -1.67 1.85
C ASN A 37 -8.02 -2.70 2.91
N ASN A 38 -7.17 -2.27 3.85
CA ASN A 38 -6.68 -3.13 4.92
C ASN A 38 -7.77 -3.62 5.88
N TYR A 39 -8.97 -3.05 5.81
CA TYR A 39 -10.11 -3.50 6.62
C TYR A 39 -11.03 -4.45 5.87
N GLY A 40 -10.70 -4.77 4.62
CA GLY A 40 -11.52 -5.67 3.82
C GLY A 40 -12.68 -5.00 3.11
N SER A 41 -12.73 -3.68 3.10
CA SER A 41 -13.79 -2.91 2.44
C SER A 41 -13.35 -2.42 1.08
N LYS A 42 -14.33 -2.19 0.18
CA LYS A 42 -14.04 -1.63 -1.13
C LYS A 42 -13.42 -0.25 -1.00
N ALA A 43 -12.38 0.00 -1.78
CA ALA A 43 -11.62 1.24 -1.69
C ALA A 43 -11.31 1.87 -3.04
N ASP A 44 -12.01 1.48 -4.09
CA ASP A 44 -11.79 2.03 -5.43
C ASP A 44 -12.04 3.54 -5.47
N ASN A 45 -12.97 4.05 -4.68
CA ASN A 45 -13.23 5.49 -4.59
C ASN A 45 -12.05 6.27 -3.97
N LYS A 46 -11.22 5.61 -3.20
CA LYS A 46 -10.06 6.26 -2.58
C LYS A 46 -8.98 6.61 -3.60
N ILE A 47 -8.94 5.90 -4.71
CA ILE A 47 -7.95 6.13 -5.76
C ILE A 47 -8.21 7.47 -6.44
N LEU A 48 -9.47 7.76 -6.73
CA LEU A 48 -9.85 8.95 -7.48
C LEU A 48 -10.15 10.16 -6.59
N ASP A 49 -10.06 9.99 -5.29
CA ASP A 49 -10.34 11.04 -4.33
C ASP A 49 -9.42 12.25 -4.50
N ASN A 50 -8.16 12.00 -4.79
CA ASN A 50 -7.20 13.07 -5.06
C ASN A 50 -6.16 12.56 -6.05
N ILE A 51 -6.30 12.95 -7.31
CA ILE A 51 -5.40 12.47 -8.37
C ILE A 51 -3.97 13.01 -8.24
N TYR A 52 -3.78 14.01 -7.41
CA TYR A 52 -2.45 14.59 -7.16
C TYR A 52 -1.79 14.03 -5.91
N ALA A 53 -2.44 13.10 -5.22
CA ALA A 53 -1.88 12.50 -4.01
C ALA A 53 -0.58 11.76 -4.34
N LYS A 54 0.30 11.71 -3.36
CA LYS A 54 1.54 10.94 -3.47
C LYS A 54 1.32 9.57 -2.85
N TRP A 55 1.88 8.56 -3.48
CA TRP A 55 1.72 7.16 -3.09
C TRP A 55 3.07 6.54 -2.79
N GLU A 56 3.04 5.41 -2.10
CA GLU A 56 4.24 4.63 -1.84
C GLU A 56 3.84 3.15 -1.71
N ILE A 57 4.82 2.27 -1.87
CA ILE A 57 4.61 0.85 -1.65
C ILE A 57 4.45 0.64 -0.14
N TYR A 58 3.39 -0.08 0.25
CA TYR A 58 3.19 -0.43 1.64
C TYR A 58 4.19 -1.52 2.05
N LYS A 59 4.85 -1.33 3.18
CA LYS A 59 5.79 -2.32 3.72
C LYS A 59 5.16 -2.99 4.92
N ASP A 60 5.10 -4.31 4.88
CA ASP A 60 4.57 -5.10 5.97
C ASP A 60 5.46 -5.01 7.20
N LYS A 61 4.86 -5.26 8.37
CA LYS A 61 5.62 -5.30 9.62
C LYS A 61 6.75 -6.32 9.56
N GLY A 62 6.58 -7.39 8.80
CA GLY A 62 7.62 -8.39 8.64
C GLY A 62 8.90 -7.81 8.08
N ASP A 63 8.79 -6.92 7.11
CA ASP A 63 9.95 -6.26 6.52
C ASP A 63 10.65 -5.37 7.53
N ILE A 64 9.88 -4.69 8.37
CA ILE A 64 10.43 -3.84 9.42
C ILE A 64 11.16 -4.68 10.46
N ILE A 65 10.58 -5.78 10.86
CA ILE A 65 11.18 -6.69 11.84
C ILE A 65 12.49 -7.25 11.32
N LEU A 66 12.53 -7.64 10.06
CA LEU A 66 13.76 -8.13 9.45
C LEU A 66 14.86 -7.08 9.46
N SER A 67 14.50 -5.84 9.25
CA SER A 67 15.46 -4.75 9.32
C SER A 67 16.06 -4.62 10.72
N PHE A 68 15.24 -4.80 11.74
CA PHE A 68 15.73 -4.75 13.11
C PHE A 68 16.64 -5.93 13.45
N ASP A 69 16.36 -7.09 12.91
CA ASP A 69 17.16 -8.28 13.17
C ASP A 69 18.59 -8.12 12.71
N TYR A 70 18.82 -7.26 11.76
CA TYR A 70 20.18 -6.99 11.33
C TYR A 70 20.96 -6.12 12.29
N LEU A 71 20.25 -5.47 13.14
CA LEU A 71 20.91 -4.57 14.02
C LEU A 71 21.57 -5.26 15.15
N PRO A 72 21.50 -6.31 15.48
CA PRO A 72 21.94 -6.79 16.41
C PRO A 72 22.71 -7.12 16.95
N VAL A 73 22.66 -7.42 17.12
CA VAL A 73 23.18 -7.81 17.49
C VAL A 73 24.08 -7.63 18.02
N ILE A 74 24.35 -7.42 18.10
CA ILE A 74 25.16 -7.29 18.64
C ILE A 74 25.65 -7.51 19.38
#